data_f48b2e3a0832b1592bdd88e3094a02a1
#
_entry.id   f48b2e3a0832b1592bdd88e3094a02a1
#
_cell.length_a   1.000
_cell.length_b   1.000
_cell.length_c   1.000
_cell.angle_alpha   90.00
_cell.angle_beta   90.00
_cell.angle_gamma   90.00
#
_symmetry.space_group_name_H-M   'P 1'
#
loop_
_entity.id
_entity.type
_entity.pdbx_description
1 polymer ?
#
loop_
_entity_poly.entity_id
_entity_poly.type
_entity_poly.pdbx_seq_one_letter_code
_entity_poly.pdbx_strand_id
1 'polypeptide(L)' 'MDFQTLGVLLYRTREKKHLSLLDVCSGICSQSTLSRVEQGSRELDSLTSEMLLGRIGREVTRFELILNAEDYYLNQLR' A
#
# COMPACT_ATOMS: atom_id res chain seq x y z
N MET A 1 -15.80 -4.74 -7.09
CA MET A 1 -15.23 -3.43 -6.68
C MET A 1 -14.87 -2.66 -7.95
N ASP A 2 -15.32 -1.44 -8.10
CA ASP A 2 -14.92 -0.64 -9.25
C ASP A 2 -13.54 -0.01 -9.02
N PHE A 3 -12.94 0.54 -10.09
CA PHE A 3 -11.58 1.08 -9.99
C PHE A 3 -11.48 2.31 -9.11
N GLN A 4 -12.57 3.08 -8.95
CA GLN A 4 -12.58 4.24 -8.05
C GLN A 4 -12.51 3.80 -6.60
N THR A 5 -13.23 2.75 -6.25
CA THR A 5 -13.19 2.18 -4.90
C THR A 5 -11.80 1.62 -4.59
N LEU A 6 -11.20 0.91 -5.54
CA LEU A 6 -9.84 0.40 -5.40
C LEU A 6 -8.85 1.54 -5.21
N GLY A 7 -8.96 2.59 -6.03
CA GLY A 7 -8.06 3.74 -5.95
C GLY A 7 -8.13 4.42 -4.59
N VAL A 8 -9.33 4.62 -4.06
CA VAL A 8 -9.52 5.23 -2.73
C VAL A 8 -8.91 4.36 -1.65
N LEU A 9 -9.11 3.04 -1.73
CA LEU A 9 -8.56 2.10 -0.75
C LEU A 9 -7.03 2.14 -0.76
N LEU A 10 -6.43 2.08 -1.94
CA LEU A 10 -4.97 2.13 -2.09
C LEU A 10 -4.40 3.44 -1.54
N TYR A 11 -5.00 4.56 -1.91
CA TYR A 11 -4.55 5.87 -1.47
C TYR A 11 -4.61 6.01 0.05
N ARG A 12 -5.75 5.68 0.64
CA ARG A 12 -5.96 5.80 2.09
C ARG A 12 -5.01 4.92 2.88
N THR A 13 -4.85 3.67 2.44
CA THR A 13 -3.96 2.74 3.14
C THR A 13 -2.51 3.21 3.03
N ARG A 14 -2.11 3.64 1.84
CA ARG A 14 -0.75 4.12 1.60
C ARG A 14 -0.44 5.34 2.46
N GLU A 15 -1.33 6.34 2.47
CA GLU A 15 -1.15 7.57 3.25
C GLU A 15 -1.14 7.28 4.75
N LYS A 16 -2.05 6.44 5.21
CA LYS A 16 -2.16 6.09 6.64
C LYS A 16 -0.89 5.42 7.15
N LYS A 17 -0.25 4.61 6.32
CA LYS A 17 0.96 3.87 6.71
C LYS A 17 2.25 4.54 6.23
N HIS A 18 2.15 5.74 5.67
CA HIS A 18 3.30 6.53 5.19
C HIS A 18 4.12 5.80 4.13
N LEU A 19 3.46 5.04 3.26
CA LEU A 19 4.10 4.35 2.15
C LEU A 19 4.19 5.28 0.93
N SER A 20 5.33 5.21 0.21
CA SER A 20 5.47 5.96 -1.04
C SER A 20 4.76 5.24 -2.18
N LEU A 21 4.53 5.95 -3.29
CA LEU A 21 4.03 5.32 -4.51
C LEU A 21 4.94 4.17 -4.93
N LEU A 22 6.25 4.39 -4.86
CA LEU A 22 7.23 3.38 -5.26
C LEU A 22 7.17 2.14 -4.38
N ASP A 23 6.95 2.30 -3.07
CA ASP A 23 6.82 1.16 -2.15
C ASP A 23 5.73 0.19 -2.61
N VAL A 24 4.65 0.73 -3.16
CA VAL A 24 3.49 -0.07 -3.55
C VAL A 24 3.61 -0.58 -4.99
N CYS A 25 4.10 0.25 -5.91
CA CYS A 25 4.05 -0.09 -7.34
C CYS A 25 5.33 -0.71 -7.91
N SER A 26 6.42 -0.77 -7.15
CA SER A 26 7.70 -1.27 -7.66
C SER A 26 7.57 -2.70 -8.20
N GLY A 27 7.98 -2.90 -9.45
CA GLY A 27 7.88 -4.19 -10.11
C GLY A 27 6.49 -4.53 -10.63
N ILE A 28 5.49 -3.67 -10.43
CA ILE A 28 4.11 -3.91 -10.85
C ILE A 28 3.69 -2.92 -11.94
N CYS A 29 3.82 -1.63 -11.66
CA CYS A 29 3.47 -0.58 -12.61
C CYS A 29 4.28 0.68 -12.31
N SER A 30 4.13 1.72 -13.14
CA SER A 30 4.80 2.98 -12.90
C SER A 30 4.13 3.77 -11.79
N GLN A 31 4.88 4.70 -11.18
CA GLN A 31 4.31 5.60 -10.17
C GLN A 31 3.19 6.46 -10.75
N SER A 32 3.34 6.89 -12.02
CA SER A 32 2.29 7.66 -12.71
C SER A 32 1.00 6.86 -12.85
N THR A 33 1.13 5.57 -13.17
CA THR A 33 -0.04 4.68 -13.29
C THR A 33 -0.74 4.55 -11.94
N LEU A 34 0.01 4.25 -10.88
CA LEU A 34 -0.59 4.12 -9.54
C LEU A 34 -1.26 5.43 -9.10
N SER A 35 -0.59 6.56 -9.33
CA SER A 35 -1.16 7.87 -8.98
C SER A 35 -2.51 8.09 -9.68
N ARG A 36 -2.60 7.76 -10.97
CA ARG A 36 -3.86 7.90 -11.71
C ARG A 36 -4.95 6.97 -11.20
N VAL A 37 -4.58 5.75 -10.82
CA VAL A 37 -5.52 4.80 -10.23
C VAL A 37 -6.05 5.34 -8.90
N GLU A 38 -5.18 5.88 -8.07
CA GLU A 38 -5.57 6.47 -6.78
C GLU A 38 -6.50 7.66 -6.96
N GLN A 39 -6.34 8.41 -8.05
CA GLN A 39 -7.21 9.56 -8.36
C GLN A 39 -8.52 9.13 -9.03
N GLY A 40 -8.68 7.85 -9.33
CA GLY A 40 -9.87 7.34 -9.99
C GLY A 40 -9.94 7.64 -11.49
N SER A 41 -8.82 8.05 -12.10
CA SER A 41 -8.78 8.42 -13.51
C SER A 41 -8.26 7.30 -14.41
N ARG A 42 -7.91 6.15 -13.85
CA ARG A 42 -7.43 5.01 -14.62
C ARG A 42 -7.91 3.71 -14.01
N GLU A 43 -8.36 2.81 -14.87
CA GLU A 43 -8.76 1.45 -14.50
C GLU A 43 -7.61 0.49 -14.80
N LEU A 44 -7.46 -0.53 -13.95
CA LEU A 44 -6.47 -1.58 -14.13
C LEU A 44 -7.15 -2.91 -14.39
N ASP A 45 -6.41 -3.82 -15.05
CA ASP A 45 -6.85 -5.21 -15.19
C ASP A 45 -6.85 -5.92 -13.83
N SER A 46 -7.55 -7.05 -13.78
CA SER A 46 -7.72 -7.81 -12.53
C SER A 46 -6.38 -8.26 -11.95
N LEU A 47 -5.48 -8.73 -12.81
CA LEU A 47 -4.18 -9.23 -12.35
C LEU A 47 -3.35 -8.13 -11.70
N THR A 48 -3.25 -6.97 -12.35
CA THR A 48 -2.48 -5.85 -11.80
C THR A 48 -3.11 -5.35 -10.51
N SER A 49 -4.45 -5.29 -10.44
CA SER A 49 -5.16 -4.91 -9.23
C SER A 49 -4.85 -5.86 -8.08
N GLU A 50 -4.87 -7.16 -8.33
CA GLU A 50 -4.53 -8.16 -7.31
C GLU A 50 -3.09 -8.03 -6.84
N MET A 51 -2.16 -7.76 -7.76
CA MET A 51 -0.76 -7.57 -7.41
C MET A 51 -0.56 -6.35 -6.51
N LEU A 52 -1.25 -5.25 -6.79
CA LEU A 52 -1.17 -4.05 -5.96
C LEU A 52 -1.77 -4.29 -4.57
N LEU A 53 -2.92 -4.94 -4.50
CA LEU A 53 -3.54 -5.27 -3.22
C LEU A 53 -2.66 -6.20 -2.39
N GLY A 54 -2.04 -7.19 -3.03
CA GLY A 54 -1.11 -8.08 -2.36
C GLY A 54 0.13 -7.36 -1.85
N ARG A 55 0.67 -6.45 -2.65
CA ARG A 55 1.86 -5.68 -2.26
C ARG A 55 1.55 -4.75 -1.10
N ILE A 56 0.44 -4.01 -1.14
CA ILE A 56 0.12 -3.08 -0.07
C ILE A 56 -0.19 -3.83 1.23
N GLY A 57 -0.79 -5.02 1.14
CA GLY A 57 -1.01 -5.86 2.30
C GLY A 57 0.29 -6.31 2.95
N ARG A 58 1.28 -6.71 2.16
CA ARG A 58 2.60 -7.10 2.68
C ARG A 58 3.35 -5.94 3.30
N GLU A 59 3.32 -4.76 2.68
CA GLU A 59 3.99 -3.58 3.21
C GLU A 59 3.36 -3.12 4.52
N VAL A 60 2.03 -3.16 4.62
CA VAL A 60 1.33 -2.83 5.87
C VAL A 60 1.70 -3.81 6.98
N THR A 61 1.73 -5.11 6.69
CA THR A 61 2.11 -6.13 7.66
C THR A 61 3.55 -5.94 8.12
N ARG A 62 4.45 -5.67 7.19
CA ARG A 62 5.86 -5.41 7.52
C ARG A 62 6.01 -4.22 8.45
N PHE A 63 5.30 -3.13 8.16
CA PHE A 63 5.32 -1.92 8.98
C PHE A 63 4.82 -2.20 10.39
N GLU A 64 3.72 -2.94 10.52
CA GLU A 64 3.15 -3.30 11.81
C GLU A 64 4.09 -4.20 12.62
N LEU A 65 4.78 -5.13 11.98
CA LEU A 65 5.76 -5.97 12.65
C LEU A 65 6.93 -5.17 13.22
N ILE A 66 7.39 -4.16 12.47
CA ILE A 66 8.47 -3.28 12.92
C ILE A 66 8.02 -2.48 14.15
N LEU A 67 6.82 -1.91 14.12
CA LEU A 67 6.27 -1.17 15.26
C LEU A 67 6.12 -2.06 16.49
N ASN A 68 5.63 -3.27 16.32
CA ASN A 68 5.46 -4.19 17.43
C ASN A 68 6.81 -4.60 18.04
N ALA A 69 7.84 -4.76 17.21
CA ALA A 69 9.18 -5.07 17.69
C ALA A 69 9.76 -3.91 18.52
N GLU A 70 9.55 -2.67 18.06
CA GLU A 70 9.98 -1.48 18.80
C GLU A 70 9.28 -1.36 20.15
N ASP A 71 7.98 -1.58 20.17
CA ASP A 71 7.20 -1.58 21.40
C ASP A 71 7.71 -2.65 22.37
N TYR A 72 8.02 -3.83 21.88
CA TYR A 72 8.55 -4.93 22.68
C TYR A 72 9.87 -4.53 23.33
N TYR A 73 10.79 -3.96 22.56
CA TYR A 73 12.09 -3.54 23.08
C TYR A 73 11.94 -2.42 24.12
N LEU A 74 11.08 -1.46 23.87
CA LEU A 74 10.84 -0.37 24.83
C LEU A 74 10.29 -0.90 26.15
N ASN A 75 9.41 -1.89 26.09
CA ASN A 75 8.85 -2.51 27.30
C ASN A 75 9.90 -3.32 28.06
N GLN A 76 10.86 -3.92 27.36
CA GLN A 76 11.93 -4.68 28.00
C GLN A 76 12.95 -3.78 28.72
N LEU A 77 13.06 -2.53 28.31
CA LEU A 77 14.03 -1.58 28.87
C LEU A 77 13.55 -0.91 30.15
N ARG A 78 12.34 -1.15 30.55
CA ARG A 78 11.78 -0.58 31.80
C ARG A 78 12.24 -1.32 33.04
#